data_c46b604581079cdc888b35b98f443113
#
_entry.id   c46b604581079cdc888b35b98f443113
#
_cell.length_a   1.000
_cell.length_b   1.000
_cell.length_c   1.000
_cell.angle_alpha   90.00
_cell.angle_beta   90.00
_cell.angle_gamma   90.00
#
_symmetry.space_group_name_H-M   'P 1'
#
loop_
_entity.id
_entity.type
_entity.pdbx_description
1 polymer ?
#
loop_
_entity_poly.entity_id
_entity_poly.type
_entity_poly.pdbx_seq_one_letter_code
_entity_poly.pdbx_strand_id
1 'polypeptide(L)'
;MKSELLKITLSIYFTFLLLAPQDTYSQIRLHTEDLPRFYQALDSVMTTTDTIKQASFVQKLYVDKASKGLVEFMQLRGGNTQEWLKFMTNSRSTLLEKRPYILSAINQESRISKKIKKFKIIYPDFRDGDIYFCVGINNSGGTIRDNTVYIGTEISANQSGDWAVPLVLHEFVHTQQWTQRNIKELIKDEQAAKVYMDSHKSLLGQCLGEGMADFVSELVLGQRLAERFPDGHTAFGEKYERDVWKAFQKDMYQDMGNTQGWLYAEKEISGKSCRDLGYYVGYKICKSYYDQARDKKQALAYMIGVNLTDENSKEFLLFSRYNPAKMGGVE
;
A
#
# COMPACT_ATOMS: atom_id res chain seq x y z
N MET A 1 -11.79 -86.07 26.29
CA MET A 1 -10.70 -85.61 25.47
C MET A 1 -11.03 -84.19 25.05
N LYS A 2 -10.37 -83.23 25.65
CA LYS A 2 -10.70 -81.76 25.58
C LYS A 2 -9.92 -81.12 24.44
N SER A 3 -10.64 -80.49 23.49
CA SER A 3 -10.07 -79.67 22.45
C SER A 3 -9.90 -78.24 22.96
N GLU A 4 -8.71 -77.75 22.97
CA GLU A 4 -8.40 -76.37 23.28
C GLU A 4 -8.60 -75.51 22.00
N LEU A 5 -9.48 -74.52 22.10
CA LEU A 5 -9.65 -73.47 21.06
C LEU A 5 -8.61 -72.38 21.33
N LEU A 6 -7.69 -72.26 20.41
CA LEU A 6 -6.70 -71.17 20.34
C LEU A 6 -7.40 -69.88 19.90
N LYS A 7 -7.56 -68.91 20.81
CA LYS A 7 -8.07 -67.56 20.48
C LYS A 7 -6.92 -66.72 19.95
N ILE A 8 -6.93 -66.46 18.61
CA ILE A 8 -6.08 -65.49 17.99
C ILE A 8 -6.76 -64.11 18.15
N THR A 9 -6.22 -63.29 19.04
CA THR A 9 -6.61 -61.89 19.14
C THR A 9 -5.85 -61.05 18.13
N LEU A 10 -6.51 -60.66 17.04
CA LEU A 10 -5.94 -59.76 16.06
C LEU A 10 -6.04 -58.33 16.57
N SER A 11 -4.92 -57.75 17.04
CA SER A 11 -4.83 -56.37 17.48
C SER A 11 -4.66 -55.45 16.26
N ILE A 12 -5.72 -54.83 15.82
CA ILE A 12 -5.71 -53.81 14.77
C ILE A 12 -5.22 -52.49 15.39
N TYR A 13 -3.94 -52.15 15.16
CA TYR A 13 -3.42 -50.83 15.41
C TYR A 13 -3.96 -49.90 14.34
N PHE A 14 -4.99 -49.13 14.67
CA PHE A 14 -5.44 -48.00 13.88
C PHE A 14 -4.45 -46.85 14.10
N THR A 15 -3.47 -46.72 13.23
CA THR A 15 -2.60 -45.55 13.20
C THR A 15 -3.41 -44.37 12.66
N PHE A 16 -3.96 -43.55 13.51
CA PHE A 16 -4.46 -42.25 13.15
C PHE A 16 -3.27 -41.41 12.73
N LEU A 17 -3.00 -41.37 11.41
CA LEU A 17 -2.21 -40.29 10.84
C LEU A 17 -3.03 -39.01 11.06
N LEU A 18 -2.68 -38.25 12.09
CA LEU A 18 -3.05 -36.84 12.20
C LEU A 18 -2.45 -36.13 11.01
N LEU A 19 -3.21 -36.06 9.90
CA LEU A 19 -2.99 -35.06 8.87
C LEU A 19 -3.18 -33.72 9.57
N ALA A 20 -2.08 -33.14 10.08
CA ALA A 20 -2.05 -31.75 10.41
C ALA A 20 -2.60 -31.00 9.18
N PRO A 21 -3.58 -30.09 9.34
CA PRO A 21 -3.98 -29.25 8.24
C PRO A 21 -2.70 -28.59 7.72
N GLN A 22 -2.31 -28.91 6.51
CA GLN A 22 -1.32 -28.10 5.83
C GLN A 22 -1.99 -26.75 5.71
N ASP A 23 -1.54 -25.81 6.55
CA ASP A 23 -1.83 -24.41 6.36
C ASP A 23 -1.44 -24.07 4.93
N THR A 24 -2.40 -24.09 4.03
CA THR A 24 -2.28 -23.52 2.70
C THR A 24 -2.24 -22.01 2.90
N TYR A 25 -1.17 -21.51 3.53
CA TYR A 25 -0.84 -20.11 3.48
C TYR A 25 -0.66 -19.80 2.00
N SER A 26 -1.67 -19.14 1.43
CA SER A 26 -1.51 -18.54 0.12
C SER A 26 -0.23 -17.73 0.15
N GLN A 27 0.74 -18.15 -0.63
CA GLN A 27 2.06 -17.56 -0.62
C GLN A 27 1.95 -16.27 -1.43
N ILE A 28 2.25 -15.14 -0.80
CA ILE A 28 2.39 -13.87 -1.53
C ILE A 28 3.47 -14.06 -2.57
N ARG A 29 3.16 -13.73 -3.82
CA ARG A 29 4.07 -13.85 -4.95
C ARG A 29 4.58 -12.47 -5.34
N LEU A 30 5.90 -12.36 -5.43
CA LEU A 30 6.56 -11.18 -5.97
C LEU A 30 6.89 -11.40 -7.43
N HIS A 31 6.53 -10.44 -8.25
CA HIS A 31 6.79 -10.40 -9.68
C HIS A 31 7.74 -9.24 -9.98
N THR A 32 8.93 -9.56 -10.47
CA THR A 32 10.00 -8.58 -10.75
C THR A 32 10.54 -8.70 -12.16
N GLU A 33 9.96 -9.56 -12.98
CA GLU A 33 10.43 -9.90 -14.33
C GLU A 33 10.44 -8.71 -15.30
N ASP A 34 9.63 -7.69 -15.04
CA ASP A 34 9.59 -6.49 -15.90
C ASP A 34 10.76 -5.55 -15.65
N LEU A 35 11.40 -5.61 -14.47
CA LEU A 35 12.52 -4.73 -14.14
C LEU A 35 13.75 -4.96 -15.03
N PRO A 36 14.26 -6.20 -15.21
CA PRO A 36 15.35 -6.45 -16.15
C PRO A 36 14.95 -6.17 -17.60
N ARG A 37 13.69 -6.41 -18.01
CA ARG A 37 13.19 -6.09 -19.35
C ARG A 37 13.24 -4.59 -19.64
N PHE A 38 12.84 -3.75 -18.66
CA PHE A 38 12.95 -2.31 -18.76
C PHE A 38 14.40 -1.87 -19.00
N TYR A 39 15.34 -2.39 -18.23
CA TYR A 39 16.74 -2.03 -18.40
C TYR A 39 17.35 -2.57 -19.70
N GLN A 40 16.92 -3.73 -20.19
CA GLN A 40 17.29 -4.21 -21.50
C GLN A 40 16.81 -3.24 -22.62
N ALA A 41 15.60 -2.72 -22.49
CA ALA A 41 15.07 -1.71 -23.41
C ALA A 41 15.86 -0.39 -23.31
N LEU A 42 16.11 0.10 -22.08
CA LEU A 42 16.88 1.32 -21.84
C LEU A 42 18.29 1.23 -22.42
N ASP A 43 19.01 0.13 -22.17
CA ASP A 43 20.35 -0.10 -22.70
C ASP A 43 20.34 -0.10 -24.24
N SER A 44 19.31 -0.72 -24.86
CA SER A 44 19.15 -0.74 -26.33
C SER A 44 18.82 0.64 -26.90
N VAL A 45 17.95 1.40 -26.24
CA VAL A 45 17.63 2.80 -26.61
C VAL A 45 18.90 3.66 -26.66
N MET A 46 19.85 3.43 -25.75
CA MET A 46 21.10 4.18 -25.66
C MET A 46 22.11 3.85 -26.76
N THR A 47 21.91 2.79 -27.56
CA THR A 47 22.85 2.40 -28.63
C THR A 47 22.67 3.19 -29.93
N THR A 48 21.59 3.98 -30.05
CA THR A 48 21.27 4.69 -31.27
C THR A 48 20.61 6.05 -31.02
N THR A 49 20.70 6.97 -31.94
CA THR A 49 19.96 8.25 -31.96
C THR A 49 18.73 8.20 -32.86
N ASP A 50 18.52 7.13 -33.61
CA ASP A 50 17.35 6.90 -34.45
C ASP A 50 16.11 6.64 -33.59
N THR A 51 15.21 7.62 -33.52
CA THR A 51 14.01 7.57 -32.68
C THR A 51 13.04 6.45 -33.03
N ILE A 52 13.00 6.03 -34.29
CA ILE A 52 12.15 4.92 -34.77
C ILE A 52 12.70 3.60 -34.20
N LYS A 53 14.03 3.41 -34.26
CA LYS A 53 14.69 2.24 -33.66
C LYS A 53 14.54 2.25 -32.14
N GLN A 54 14.71 3.40 -31.51
CA GLN A 54 14.51 3.55 -30.06
C GLN A 54 13.09 3.14 -29.64
N ALA A 55 12.05 3.64 -30.32
CA ALA A 55 10.67 3.25 -30.07
C ALA A 55 10.44 1.74 -30.28
N SER A 56 11.06 1.16 -31.32
CA SER A 56 10.99 -0.29 -31.58
C SER A 56 11.63 -1.11 -30.45
N PHE A 57 12.72 -0.64 -29.84
CA PHE A 57 13.31 -1.32 -28.68
C PHE A 57 12.40 -1.27 -27.47
N VAL A 58 11.83 -0.13 -27.13
CA VAL A 58 10.85 -0.01 -26.03
C VAL A 58 9.66 -0.93 -26.27
N GLN A 59 9.08 -0.90 -27.46
CA GLN A 59 7.93 -1.74 -27.80
C GLN A 59 8.26 -3.23 -27.65
N LYS A 60 9.32 -3.71 -28.30
CA LYS A 60 9.63 -5.16 -28.38
C LYS A 60 10.22 -5.73 -27.09
N LEU A 61 11.01 -4.94 -26.35
CA LEU A 61 11.74 -5.45 -25.20
C LEU A 61 11.02 -5.23 -23.86
N TYR A 62 10.10 -4.26 -23.80
CA TYR A 62 9.38 -3.94 -22.57
C TYR A 62 7.87 -4.11 -22.73
N VAL A 63 7.22 -3.39 -23.65
CA VAL A 63 5.76 -3.36 -23.80
C VAL A 63 5.20 -4.71 -24.26
N ASP A 64 5.76 -5.29 -25.32
CA ASP A 64 5.29 -6.59 -25.87
C ASP A 64 5.59 -7.78 -24.94
N LYS A 65 6.52 -7.59 -24.00
CA LYS A 65 6.90 -8.59 -23.01
C LYS A 65 6.33 -8.31 -21.62
N ALA A 66 5.44 -7.33 -21.52
CA ALA A 66 4.85 -6.95 -20.23
C ALA A 66 4.21 -8.13 -19.52
N SER A 67 4.50 -8.29 -18.23
CA SER A 67 3.77 -9.22 -17.38
C SER A 67 2.30 -8.80 -17.26
N LYS A 68 1.45 -9.69 -16.77
CA LYS A 68 0.07 -9.34 -16.44
C LYS A 68 0.02 -8.07 -15.56
N GLY A 69 0.90 -8.00 -14.55
CA GLY A 69 0.94 -6.86 -13.64
C GLY A 69 1.35 -5.57 -14.29
N LEU A 70 2.32 -5.58 -15.20
CA LEU A 70 2.69 -4.37 -15.95
C LEU A 70 1.56 -3.91 -16.87
N VAL A 71 0.84 -4.83 -17.53
CA VAL A 71 -0.33 -4.50 -18.35
C VAL A 71 -1.41 -3.82 -17.51
N GLU A 72 -1.70 -4.35 -16.31
CA GLU A 72 -2.69 -3.78 -15.40
C GLU A 72 -2.22 -2.42 -14.84
N PHE A 73 -0.93 -2.29 -14.50
CA PHE A 73 -0.35 -1.02 -14.08
C PHE A 73 -0.48 0.06 -15.14
N MET A 74 -0.23 -0.28 -16.41
CA MET A 74 -0.45 0.63 -17.56
C MET A 74 -1.91 1.11 -17.65
N GLN A 75 -2.86 0.21 -17.42
CA GLN A 75 -4.29 0.58 -17.43
C GLN A 75 -4.65 1.53 -16.28
N LEU A 76 -4.00 1.38 -15.13
CA LEU A 76 -4.26 2.17 -13.92
C LEU A 76 -3.56 3.54 -13.95
N ARG A 77 -2.35 3.58 -14.47
CA ARG A 77 -1.45 4.75 -14.35
C ARG A 77 -0.98 5.30 -15.67
N GLY A 78 -1.42 4.73 -16.78
CA GLY A 78 -0.95 5.09 -18.10
C GLY A 78 0.41 4.49 -18.43
N GLY A 79 0.95 4.90 -19.55
CA GLY A 79 2.21 4.42 -20.11
C GLY A 79 1.99 3.74 -21.44
N ASN A 80 2.74 4.21 -22.44
CA ASN A 80 2.82 3.64 -23.76
C ASN A 80 4.26 3.78 -24.27
N THR A 81 4.55 3.20 -25.42
CA THR A 81 5.90 3.18 -26.00
C THR A 81 6.52 4.57 -26.09
N GLN A 82 5.77 5.59 -26.50
CA GLN A 82 6.29 6.95 -26.67
C GLN A 82 6.55 7.63 -25.34
N GLU A 83 5.68 7.42 -24.35
CA GLU A 83 5.84 7.97 -22.99
C GLU A 83 7.05 7.35 -22.30
N TRP A 84 7.25 6.01 -22.40
CA TRP A 84 8.45 5.38 -21.88
C TRP A 84 9.71 5.82 -22.61
N LEU A 85 9.69 5.94 -23.94
CA LEU A 85 10.84 6.45 -24.68
C LEU A 85 11.21 7.86 -24.20
N LYS A 86 10.22 8.74 -24.05
CA LYS A 86 10.42 10.09 -23.52
C LYS A 86 10.98 10.05 -22.10
N PHE A 87 10.42 9.20 -21.24
CA PHE A 87 10.89 9.04 -19.87
C PHE A 87 12.33 8.51 -19.82
N MET A 88 12.65 7.45 -20.55
CA MET A 88 13.99 6.87 -20.65
C MET A 88 15.02 7.90 -21.11
N THR A 89 14.65 8.73 -22.10
CA THR A 89 15.53 9.75 -22.65
C THR A 89 15.76 10.90 -21.67
N ASN A 90 14.69 11.43 -21.10
CA ASN A 90 14.74 12.62 -20.23
C ASN A 90 15.31 12.31 -18.83
N SER A 91 15.08 11.09 -18.32
CA SER A 91 15.48 10.67 -16.98
C SER A 91 16.64 9.69 -16.96
N ARG A 92 17.41 9.62 -18.06
CA ARG A 92 18.48 8.63 -18.27
C ARG A 92 19.47 8.53 -17.09
N SER A 93 20.01 9.65 -16.65
CA SER A 93 20.98 9.69 -15.55
C SER A 93 20.41 9.11 -14.24
N THR A 94 19.20 9.56 -13.88
CA THR A 94 18.49 9.09 -12.69
C THR A 94 18.15 7.60 -12.78
N LEU A 95 17.72 7.13 -13.95
CA LEU A 95 17.42 5.70 -14.15
C LEU A 95 18.67 4.82 -14.04
N LEU A 96 19.81 5.28 -14.54
CA LEU A 96 21.09 4.57 -14.40
C LEU A 96 21.57 4.57 -12.95
N GLU A 97 21.46 5.69 -12.24
CA GLU A 97 21.80 5.78 -10.81
C GLU A 97 20.91 4.86 -9.96
N LYS A 98 19.61 4.85 -10.22
CA LYS A 98 18.65 4.01 -9.48
C LYS A 98 18.67 2.53 -9.87
N ARG A 99 19.29 2.16 -11.00
CA ARG A 99 19.31 0.78 -11.52
C ARG A 99 19.65 -0.28 -10.46
N PRO A 100 20.71 -0.17 -9.63
CA PRO A 100 21.01 -1.20 -8.64
C PRO A 100 19.90 -1.34 -7.58
N TYR A 101 19.27 -0.24 -7.20
CA TYR A 101 18.18 -0.24 -6.21
C TYR A 101 16.90 -0.84 -6.80
N ILE A 102 16.53 -0.46 -8.02
CA ILE A 102 15.37 -1.01 -8.73
C ILE A 102 15.52 -2.53 -8.93
N LEU A 103 16.67 -2.97 -9.44
CA LEU A 103 16.92 -4.39 -9.65
C LEU A 103 17.04 -5.18 -8.34
N SER A 104 17.31 -4.52 -7.21
CA SER A 104 17.33 -5.16 -5.88
C SER A 104 15.95 -5.53 -5.36
N ALA A 105 14.86 -5.15 -6.03
CA ALA A 105 13.49 -5.50 -5.65
C ALA A 105 13.31 -7.02 -5.45
N ILE A 106 13.95 -7.84 -6.25
CA ILE A 106 13.94 -9.31 -6.11
C ILE A 106 14.44 -9.78 -4.73
N ASN A 107 15.34 -9.02 -4.09
CA ASN A 107 15.89 -9.33 -2.78
C ASN A 107 14.99 -8.91 -1.62
N GLN A 108 13.84 -8.27 -1.89
CA GLN A 108 12.90 -7.81 -0.87
C GLN A 108 11.94 -8.91 -0.39
N GLU A 109 11.80 -10.00 -1.14
CA GLU A 109 10.78 -11.03 -0.93
C GLU A 109 10.74 -11.55 0.51
N SER A 110 11.88 -11.97 1.04
CA SER A 110 11.95 -12.52 2.41
C SER A 110 11.51 -11.51 3.47
N ARG A 111 11.89 -10.23 3.30
CA ARG A 111 11.54 -9.15 4.24
C ARG A 111 10.06 -8.82 4.16
N ILE A 112 9.52 -8.69 2.95
CA ILE A 112 8.10 -8.44 2.71
C ILE A 112 7.28 -9.60 3.29
N SER A 113 7.60 -10.85 2.93
CA SER A 113 6.89 -12.04 3.42
C SER A 113 6.87 -12.15 4.94
N LYS A 114 7.99 -11.82 5.61
CA LYS A 114 8.07 -11.77 7.08
C LYS A 114 7.09 -10.74 7.67
N LYS A 115 6.99 -9.56 7.06
CA LYS A 115 6.09 -8.50 7.54
C LYS A 115 4.62 -8.82 7.26
N ILE A 116 4.32 -9.41 6.12
CA ILE A 116 2.96 -9.87 5.80
C ILE A 116 2.51 -10.99 6.76
N LYS A 117 3.39 -11.92 7.13
CA LYS A 117 3.07 -12.90 8.19
C LYS A 117 2.69 -12.20 9.50
N LYS A 118 3.41 -11.15 9.89
CA LYS A 118 3.06 -10.35 11.07
C LYS A 118 1.70 -9.65 10.89
N PHE A 119 1.42 -9.11 9.71
CA PHE A 119 0.12 -8.49 9.41
C PHE A 119 -1.01 -9.49 9.60
N LYS A 120 -0.92 -10.70 9.02
CA LYS A 120 -1.92 -11.78 9.19
C LYS A 120 -2.17 -12.16 10.65
N ILE A 121 -1.15 -12.11 11.51
CA ILE A 121 -1.30 -12.39 12.94
C ILE A 121 -2.16 -11.34 13.65
N ILE A 122 -1.96 -10.06 13.31
CA ILE A 122 -2.70 -8.97 13.95
C ILE A 122 -4.04 -8.68 13.28
N TYR A 123 -4.19 -9.08 12.01
CA TYR A 123 -5.40 -8.94 11.21
C TYR A 123 -5.72 -10.26 10.48
N PRO A 124 -6.43 -11.21 11.14
CA PRO A 124 -6.70 -12.54 10.58
C PRO A 124 -7.51 -12.54 9.28
N ASP A 125 -8.35 -11.51 9.06
CA ASP A 125 -9.15 -11.35 7.84
C ASP A 125 -8.33 -10.85 6.64
N PHE A 126 -7.01 -10.87 6.73
CA PHE A 126 -6.10 -10.45 5.66
C PHE A 126 -6.32 -11.28 4.39
N ARG A 127 -6.54 -10.59 3.26
CA ARG A 127 -6.67 -11.20 1.94
C ARG A 127 -5.31 -11.18 1.24
N ASP A 128 -4.85 -12.35 0.84
CA ASP A 128 -3.62 -12.49 0.06
C ASP A 128 -3.76 -11.90 -1.35
N GLY A 129 -2.63 -11.53 -1.93
CA GLY A 129 -2.55 -11.00 -3.28
C GLY A 129 -1.15 -11.01 -3.84
N ASP A 130 -1.00 -10.70 -5.11
CA ASP A 130 0.27 -10.60 -5.80
C ASP A 130 0.89 -9.20 -5.64
N ILE A 131 2.21 -9.11 -5.74
CA ILE A 131 2.97 -7.86 -5.74
C ILE A 131 3.73 -7.78 -7.05
N TYR A 132 3.46 -6.76 -7.85
CA TYR A 132 4.19 -6.49 -9.08
C TYR A 132 5.08 -5.26 -8.92
N PHE A 133 6.36 -5.44 -9.19
CA PHE A 133 7.31 -4.35 -9.28
C PHE A 133 7.42 -3.92 -10.74
N CYS A 134 6.99 -2.72 -11.03
CA CYS A 134 6.97 -2.15 -12.38
C CYS A 134 7.90 -0.93 -12.46
N VAL A 135 8.33 -0.58 -13.67
CA VAL A 135 8.89 0.75 -13.94
C VAL A 135 7.83 1.51 -14.74
N GLY A 136 7.26 2.54 -14.14
CA GLY A 136 6.27 3.41 -14.79
C GLY A 136 6.90 4.56 -15.57
N ILE A 137 6.19 5.68 -15.62
CA ILE A 137 6.59 6.91 -16.29
C ILE A 137 6.74 8.09 -15.31
N ASN A 138 7.14 7.79 -14.07
CA ASN A 138 7.33 8.73 -12.97
C ASN A 138 6.02 9.40 -12.48
N ASN A 139 4.93 8.65 -12.44
CA ASN A 139 3.61 9.16 -12.06
C ASN A 139 2.93 8.40 -10.90
N SER A 140 3.49 7.27 -10.41
CA SER A 140 2.93 6.53 -9.28
C SER A 140 3.99 5.73 -8.54
N GLY A 141 4.13 5.94 -7.24
CA GLY A 141 4.99 5.12 -6.37
C GLY A 141 4.37 3.77 -6.03
N GLY A 142 3.05 3.74 -5.85
CA GLY A 142 2.28 2.53 -5.61
C GLY A 142 0.83 2.69 -6.07
N THR A 143 0.15 1.58 -6.27
CA THR A 143 -1.29 1.51 -6.54
C THR A 143 -1.81 0.10 -6.35
N ILE A 144 -3.12 -0.05 -6.33
CA ILE A 144 -3.77 -1.34 -6.12
C ILE A 144 -4.89 -1.59 -7.15
N ARG A 145 -5.19 -2.87 -7.36
CA ARG A 145 -6.44 -3.32 -7.98
C ARG A 145 -6.84 -4.66 -7.36
N ASP A 146 -8.07 -4.77 -6.88
CA ASP A 146 -8.54 -5.93 -6.10
C ASP A 146 -7.59 -6.23 -4.92
N ASN A 147 -6.95 -7.41 -4.91
CA ASN A 147 -5.96 -7.78 -3.88
C ASN A 147 -4.51 -7.59 -4.34
N THR A 148 -4.28 -7.04 -5.53
CA THR A 148 -2.96 -6.92 -6.13
C THR A 148 -2.37 -5.55 -5.87
N VAL A 149 -1.09 -5.55 -5.50
CA VAL A 149 -0.28 -4.36 -5.23
C VAL A 149 0.71 -4.16 -6.39
N TYR A 150 0.81 -2.94 -6.88
CA TYR A 150 1.75 -2.54 -7.93
C TYR A 150 2.67 -1.45 -7.39
N ILE A 151 3.98 -1.64 -7.52
CA ILE A 151 5.00 -0.71 -7.04
C ILE A 151 5.72 -0.08 -8.21
N GLY A 152 5.61 1.24 -8.36
CA GLY A 152 6.37 2.04 -9.30
C GLY A 152 7.78 2.27 -8.78
N THR A 153 8.72 1.47 -9.25
CA THR A 153 10.06 1.39 -8.67
C THR A 153 10.92 2.61 -9.00
N GLU A 154 10.66 3.29 -10.10
CA GLU A 154 11.38 4.50 -10.51
C GLU A 154 11.18 5.66 -9.51
N ILE A 155 10.04 5.68 -8.81
CA ILE A 155 9.74 6.65 -7.75
C ILE A 155 10.31 6.16 -6.41
N SER A 156 9.98 4.93 -6.02
CA SER A 156 10.14 4.44 -4.65
C SER A 156 11.50 3.83 -4.34
N ALA A 157 12.23 3.29 -5.34
CA ALA A 157 13.52 2.64 -5.09
C ALA A 157 14.60 3.65 -4.65
N ASN A 158 15.30 3.28 -3.59
CA ASN A 158 16.41 4.06 -3.01
C ASN A 158 17.46 3.11 -2.40
N GLN A 159 18.52 3.67 -1.81
CA GLN A 159 19.65 2.93 -1.26
C GLN A 159 19.33 2.10 0.00
N SER A 160 18.13 2.24 0.60
CA SER A 160 17.75 1.43 1.75
C SER A 160 17.61 -0.05 1.34
N GLY A 161 18.20 -0.95 2.12
CA GLY A 161 18.14 -2.39 1.85
C GLY A 161 16.73 -3.00 1.97
N ASP A 162 15.75 -2.25 2.47
CA ASP A 162 14.34 -2.65 2.63
C ASP A 162 13.36 -1.58 2.12
N TRP A 163 13.78 -0.81 1.12
CA TRP A 163 13.05 0.35 0.60
C TRP A 163 11.59 0.03 0.19
N ALA A 164 11.35 -1.17 -0.33
CA ALA A 164 10.02 -1.54 -0.79
C ALA A 164 9.05 -1.93 0.34
N VAL A 165 9.56 -2.36 1.50
CA VAL A 165 8.75 -2.95 2.57
C VAL A 165 7.68 -2.00 3.11
N PRO A 166 7.97 -0.72 3.44
CA PRO A 166 6.95 0.19 3.96
C PRO A 166 5.84 0.44 2.95
N LEU A 167 6.21 0.70 1.69
CA LEU A 167 5.26 1.01 0.63
C LEU A 167 4.37 -0.19 0.30
N VAL A 168 4.96 -1.39 0.18
CA VAL A 168 4.17 -2.62 -0.02
C VAL A 168 3.16 -2.83 1.10
N LEU A 169 3.53 -2.58 2.35
CA LEU A 169 2.61 -2.69 3.48
C LEU A 169 1.50 -1.65 3.41
N HIS A 170 1.83 -0.39 3.09
CA HIS A 170 0.86 0.68 2.88
C HIS A 170 -0.17 0.30 1.82
N GLU A 171 0.28 -0.12 0.65
CA GLU A 171 -0.61 -0.55 -0.44
C GLU A 171 -1.44 -1.79 -0.06
N PHE A 172 -0.86 -2.74 0.69
CA PHE A 172 -1.65 -3.87 1.18
C PHE A 172 -2.75 -3.46 2.15
N VAL A 173 -2.57 -2.43 2.97
CA VAL A 173 -3.66 -1.93 3.82
C VAL A 173 -4.82 -1.46 2.95
N HIS A 174 -4.55 -0.73 1.87
CA HIS A 174 -5.59 -0.30 0.93
C HIS A 174 -6.36 -1.49 0.35
N THR A 175 -5.69 -2.61 0.01
CA THR A 175 -6.40 -3.81 -0.48
C THR A 175 -7.32 -4.43 0.57
N GLN A 176 -7.07 -4.19 1.86
CA GLN A 176 -7.88 -4.72 2.96
C GLN A 176 -9.04 -3.81 3.36
N GLN A 177 -8.98 -2.51 3.05
CA GLN A 177 -10.00 -1.54 3.41
C GLN A 177 -11.37 -1.86 2.82
N TRP A 178 -12.42 -1.42 3.52
CA TRP A 178 -13.82 -1.68 3.15
C TRP A 178 -14.13 -1.32 1.69
N THR A 179 -13.68 -0.15 1.24
CA THR A 179 -13.89 0.32 -0.14
C THR A 179 -13.39 -0.70 -1.16
N GLN A 180 -12.15 -1.17 -1.00
CA GLN A 180 -11.56 -2.10 -1.96
C GLN A 180 -12.18 -3.50 -1.87
N ARG A 181 -12.64 -3.91 -0.71
CA ARG A 181 -13.40 -5.16 -0.55
C ARG A 181 -14.75 -5.14 -1.26
N ASN A 182 -15.36 -3.98 -1.40
CA ASN A 182 -16.68 -3.78 -1.97
C ASN A 182 -16.65 -3.09 -3.34
N ILE A 183 -15.48 -2.83 -3.90
CA ILE A 183 -15.32 -2.00 -5.09
C ILE A 183 -16.20 -2.41 -6.27
N LYS A 184 -16.37 -3.72 -6.50
CA LYS A 184 -17.19 -4.25 -7.60
C LYS A 184 -18.65 -3.85 -7.46
N GLU A 185 -19.19 -3.84 -6.25
CA GLU A 185 -20.57 -3.40 -5.99
C GLU A 185 -20.70 -1.87 -6.04
N LEU A 186 -19.66 -1.15 -5.59
CA LEU A 186 -19.65 0.31 -5.56
C LEU A 186 -19.63 0.93 -6.96
N ILE A 187 -19.04 0.25 -7.94
CA ILE A 187 -18.90 0.74 -9.31
C ILE A 187 -19.56 -0.18 -10.34
N LYS A 188 -20.50 -1.04 -9.92
CA LYS A 188 -21.18 -1.99 -10.81
C LYS A 188 -21.97 -1.32 -11.94
N ASP A 189 -22.43 -0.10 -11.71
CA ASP A 189 -23.10 0.76 -12.67
C ASP A 189 -22.85 2.24 -12.32
N GLU A 190 -23.22 3.13 -13.22
CA GLU A 190 -23.03 4.57 -13.08
C GLU A 190 -23.76 5.14 -11.85
N GLN A 191 -24.96 4.63 -11.56
CA GLN A 191 -25.74 5.07 -10.40
C GLN A 191 -25.07 4.68 -9.08
N ALA A 192 -24.55 3.46 -8.96
CA ALA A 192 -23.82 3.00 -7.78
C ALA A 192 -22.55 3.81 -7.58
N ALA A 193 -21.78 4.04 -8.66
CA ALA A 193 -20.58 4.85 -8.62
C ALA A 193 -20.89 6.30 -8.17
N LYS A 194 -21.98 6.88 -8.67
CA LYS A 194 -22.40 8.22 -8.25
C LYS A 194 -22.76 8.28 -6.78
N VAL A 195 -23.55 7.32 -6.28
CA VAL A 195 -23.93 7.25 -4.84
C VAL A 195 -22.69 7.13 -3.96
N TYR A 196 -21.75 6.28 -4.37
CA TYR A 196 -20.48 6.15 -3.65
C TYR A 196 -19.71 7.48 -3.62
N MET A 197 -19.51 8.11 -4.77
CA MET A 197 -18.78 9.38 -4.87
C MET A 197 -19.46 10.49 -4.07
N ASP A 198 -20.80 10.57 -4.10
CA ASP A 198 -21.54 11.61 -3.39
C ASP A 198 -21.47 11.48 -1.86
N SER A 199 -21.21 10.28 -1.35
CA SER A 199 -21.11 9.99 0.09
C SER A 199 -19.69 9.88 0.65
N HIS A 200 -18.64 9.97 -0.19
CA HIS A 200 -17.22 9.76 0.18
C HIS A 200 -16.31 10.89 -0.32
N LYS A 201 -16.80 12.11 -0.32
CA LYS A 201 -16.05 13.24 -0.91
C LYS A 201 -15.31 14.10 0.09
N SER A 202 -15.60 13.98 1.40
CA SER A 202 -14.95 14.84 2.40
C SER A 202 -13.45 14.58 2.49
N LEU A 203 -12.72 15.66 2.68
CA LEU A 203 -11.27 15.60 2.93
C LEU A 203 -10.93 14.67 4.11
N LEU A 204 -11.74 14.70 5.17
CA LEU A 204 -11.54 13.85 6.35
C LEU A 204 -11.57 12.35 5.98
N GLY A 205 -12.56 11.93 5.22
CA GLY A 205 -12.66 10.51 4.79
C GLY A 205 -11.46 10.05 3.97
N GLN A 206 -11.01 10.89 3.03
CA GLN A 206 -9.83 10.60 2.22
C GLN A 206 -8.55 10.54 3.07
N CYS A 207 -8.36 11.50 3.97
CA CYS A 207 -7.21 11.51 4.89
C CYS A 207 -7.23 10.32 5.86
N LEU A 208 -8.40 9.87 6.32
CA LEU A 208 -8.52 8.67 7.14
C LEU A 208 -8.12 7.42 6.36
N GLY A 209 -8.51 7.30 5.10
CA GLY A 209 -8.12 6.17 4.24
C GLY A 209 -6.60 6.04 4.12
N GLU A 210 -5.93 7.12 3.75
CA GLU A 210 -4.47 7.16 3.57
C GLU A 210 -3.71 7.04 4.90
N GLY A 211 -4.12 7.81 5.91
CA GLY A 211 -3.46 7.78 7.21
C GLY A 211 -3.66 6.46 7.97
N MET A 212 -4.74 5.73 7.70
CA MET A 212 -4.92 4.36 8.17
C MET A 212 -3.89 3.42 7.56
N ALA A 213 -3.62 3.56 6.26
CA ALA A 213 -2.61 2.76 5.59
C ALA A 213 -1.21 3.02 6.19
N ASP A 214 -0.88 4.26 6.48
CA ASP A 214 0.35 4.62 7.18
C ASP A 214 0.41 4.04 8.60
N PHE A 215 -0.64 4.23 9.40
CA PHE A 215 -0.67 3.74 10.77
C PHE A 215 -0.54 2.22 10.86
N VAL A 216 -1.31 1.48 10.06
CA VAL A 216 -1.26 0.01 10.07
C VAL A 216 0.08 -0.50 9.54
N SER A 217 0.64 0.15 8.51
CA SER A 217 1.98 -0.20 8.02
C SER A 217 3.06 0.02 9.08
N GLU A 218 3.01 1.13 9.83
CA GLU A 218 3.90 1.38 10.98
C GLU A 218 3.79 0.29 12.05
N LEU A 219 2.56 -0.08 12.39
CA LEU A 219 2.28 -1.14 13.38
C LEU A 219 2.89 -2.49 12.96
N VAL A 220 2.76 -2.83 11.67
CA VAL A 220 3.34 -4.05 11.08
C VAL A 220 4.86 -3.95 10.99
N LEU A 221 5.40 -2.80 10.58
CA LEU A 221 6.84 -2.55 10.54
C LEU A 221 7.45 -2.69 11.94
N GLY A 222 6.79 -2.15 12.97
CA GLY A 222 7.33 -2.05 14.32
C GLY A 222 8.47 -1.03 14.39
N GLN A 223 8.43 -0.01 13.52
CA GLN A 223 9.35 1.12 13.47
C GLN A 223 8.53 2.36 13.10
N ARG A 224 8.74 3.48 13.80
CA ARG A 224 8.01 4.72 13.55
C ARG A 224 8.32 5.28 12.16
N LEU A 225 7.27 5.69 11.45
CA LEU A 225 7.43 6.30 10.12
C LEU A 225 8.21 7.63 10.22
N ALA A 226 8.00 8.42 11.26
CA ALA A 226 8.73 9.67 11.48
C ALA A 226 10.25 9.47 11.66
N GLU A 227 10.66 8.35 12.27
CA GLU A 227 12.09 8.01 12.41
C GLU A 227 12.67 7.47 11.10
N ARG A 228 11.87 6.72 10.36
CA ARG A 228 12.28 6.14 9.09
C ARG A 228 12.38 7.17 7.97
N PHE A 229 11.48 8.13 7.98
CA PHE A 229 11.37 9.21 7.00
C PHE A 229 11.39 10.57 7.70
N PRO A 230 12.57 11.04 8.14
CA PRO A 230 12.70 12.26 8.96
C PRO A 230 12.28 13.54 8.22
N ASP A 231 12.26 13.51 6.89
CA ASP A 231 11.80 14.64 6.05
C ASP A 231 10.37 14.41 5.53
N GLY A 232 9.69 13.35 5.96
CA GLY A 232 8.34 12.99 5.52
C GLY A 232 7.24 13.71 6.31
N HIS A 233 6.01 13.57 5.80
CA HIS A 233 4.82 14.18 6.39
C HIS A 233 4.58 13.79 7.85
N THR A 234 4.94 12.56 8.26
CA THR A 234 4.75 12.12 9.66
C THR A 234 5.68 12.88 10.60
N ALA A 235 6.96 13.01 10.26
CA ALA A 235 7.93 13.75 11.07
C ALA A 235 7.61 15.25 11.11
N PHE A 236 7.24 15.83 9.96
CA PHE A 236 6.81 17.22 9.89
C PHE A 236 5.54 17.45 10.73
N GLY A 237 4.55 16.58 10.57
CA GLY A 237 3.29 16.67 11.27
C GLY A 237 3.45 16.58 12.79
N GLU A 238 4.29 15.66 13.29
CA GLU A 238 4.61 15.57 14.73
C GLU A 238 5.22 16.86 15.28
N LYS A 239 6.10 17.50 14.50
CA LYS A 239 6.74 18.76 14.89
C LYS A 239 5.78 19.96 14.93
N TYR A 240 4.80 19.98 14.04
CA TYR A 240 3.86 21.09 13.88
C TYR A 240 2.41 20.67 14.16
N GLU A 241 2.18 19.65 14.99
CA GLU A 241 0.90 18.98 15.18
C GLU A 241 -0.27 19.92 15.46
N ARG A 242 -0.09 20.89 16.34
CA ARG A 242 -1.15 21.86 16.69
C ARG A 242 -1.51 22.76 15.51
N ASP A 243 -0.52 23.24 14.77
CA ASP A 243 -0.74 24.13 13.62
C ASP A 243 -1.38 23.38 12.46
N VAL A 244 -0.90 22.15 12.19
CA VAL A 244 -1.49 21.24 11.21
C VAL A 244 -2.95 20.97 11.54
N TRP A 245 -3.26 20.63 12.79
CA TRP A 245 -4.62 20.36 13.23
C TRP A 245 -5.53 21.59 13.11
N LYS A 246 -5.06 22.76 13.55
CA LYS A 246 -5.79 24.02 13.44
C LYS A 246 -6.11 24.39 11.99
N ALA A 247 -5.18 24.12 11.09
CA ALA A 247 -5.41 24.34 9.65
C ALA A 247 -6.39 23.30 9.09
N PHE A 248 -6.22 22.03 9.44
CA PHE A 248 -7.06 20.92 8.95
C PHE A 248 -8.53 21.06 9.36
N GLN A 249 -8.81 21.52 10.59
CA GLN A 249 -10.17 21.73 11.08
C GLN A 249 -11.01 22.67 10.21
N LYS A 250 -10.39 23.57 9.44
CA LYS A 250 -11.09 24.50 8.54
C LYS A 250 -11.57 23.81 7.26
N ASP A 251 -10.85 22.76 6.84
CA ASP A 251 -11.01 22.13 5.53
C ASP A 251 -11.66 20.72 5.64
N MET A 252 -11.55 20.04 6.78
CA MET A 252 -11.79 18.61 6.93
C MET A 252 -13.17 18.10 6.48
N TYR A 253 -14.20 18.94 6.54
CA TYR A 253 -15.57 18.59 6.12
C TYR A 253 -15.94 19.09 4.72
N GLN A 254 -15.00 19.75 4.06
CA GLN A 254 -15.20 20.17 2.68
C GLN A 254 -14.97 19.00 1.72
N ASP A 255 -15.52 19.13 0.52
CA ASP A 255 -15.18 18.24 -0.58
C ASP A 255 -13.67 18.32 -0.86
N MET A 256 -13.00 17.17 -0.92
CA MET A 256 -11.57 17.10 -1.18
C MET A 256 -11.18 17.85 -2.46
N GLY A 257 -12.03 17.82 -3.51
CA GLY A 257 -11.80 18.56 -4.75
C GLY A 257 -11.71 20.08 -4.59
N ASN A 258 -12.29 20.61 -3.51
CA ASN A 258 -12.27 22.04 -3.18
C ASN A 258 -11.15 22.41 -2.21
N THR A 259 -10.43 21.44 -1.67
CA THR A 259 -9.33 21.65 -0.71
C THR A 259 -7.99 21.41 -1.42
N GLN A 260 -7.02 22.27 -1.18
CA GLN A 260 -5.71 22.16 -1.81
C GLN A 260 -4.62 21.83 -0.81
N GLY A 261 -3.65 21.05 -1.25
CA GLY A 261 -2.40 20.81 -0.56
C GLY A 261 -2.42 19.74 0.54
N TRP A 262 -3.55 19.12 0.88
CA TRP A 262 -3.60 18.10 1.92
C TRP A 262 -3.17 16.71 1.45
N LEU A 263 -3.58 16.32 0.24
CA LEU A 263 -3.24 15.04 -0.38
C LEU A 263 -2.68 15.27 -1.77
N TYR A 264 -1.64 14.54 -2.14
CA TYR A 264 -0.96 14.55 -3.44
C TYR A 264 -0.35 15.90 -3.84
N ALA A 265 -0.21 16.83 -2.88
CA ALA A 265 0.30 18.17 -3.11
C ALA A 265 0.97 18.76 -1.85
N GLU A 266 1.63 19.91 -2.01
CA GLU A 266 2.27 20.65 -0.93
C GLU A 266 1.25 21.46 -0.13
N LYS A 267 1.36 21.45 1.21
CA LYS A 267 0.63 22.31 2.13
C LYS A 267 1.60 23.14 2.94
N GLU A 268 1.36 24.43 2.96
CA GLU A 268 2.14 25.35 3.82
C GLU A 268 1.52 25.43 5.22
N ILE A 269 2.34 25.20 6.23
CA ILE A 269 2.00 25.35 7.66
C ILE A 269 3.14 26.12 8.33
N SER A 270 2.80 27.22 8.98
CA SER A 270 3.76 28.04 9.74
C SER A 270 4.98 28.47 8.91
N GLY A 271 4.77 28.83 7.63
CA GLY A 271 5.82 29.26 6.70
C GLY A 271 6.72 28.15 6.17
N LYS A 272 6.31 26.90 6.29
CA LYS A 272 7.02 25.71 5.78
C LYS A 272 6.08 24.82 5.00
N SER A 273 6.56 24.32 3.86
CA SER A 273 5.82 23.38 3.02
C SER A 273 6.13 21.94 3.37
N CYS A 274 5.09 21.11 3.34
CA CYS A 274 5.22 19.66 3.38
C CYS A 274 4.17 19.02 2.50
N ARG A 275 4.59 18.00 1.73
CA ARG A 275 3.71 17.23 0.88
C ARG A 275 2.91 16.22 1.70
N ASP A 276 1.67 15.98 1.30
CA ASP A 276 0.83 14.89 1.80
C ASP A 276 0.50 14.95 3.31
N LEU A 277 0.35 16.16 3.88
CA LEU A 277 0.05 16.33 5.30
C LEU A 277 -1.29 15.70 5.76
N GLY A 278 -2.20 15.43 4.84
CA GLY A 278 -3.44 14.71 5.13
C GLY A 278 -3.20 13.27 5.60
N TYR A 279 -2.14 12.62 5.11
CA TYR A 279 -1.71 11.30 5.58
C TYR A 279 -1.41 11.32 7.08
N TYR A 280 -0.63 12.32 7.51
CA TYR A 280 -0.31 12.49 8.92
C TYR A 280 -1.55 12.69 9.79
N VAL A 281 -2.50 13.52 9.36
CA VAL A 281 -3.72 13.78 10.14
C VAL A 281 -4.52 12.49 10.30
N GLY A 282 -4.75 11.76 9.20
CA GLY A 282 -5.44 10.47 9.23
C GLY A 282 -4.71 9.46 10.10
N TYR A 283 -3.37 9.38 9.98
CA TYR A 283 -2.52 8.52 10.83
C TYR A 283 -2.72 8.81 12.32
N LYS A 284 -2.71 10.06 12.73
CA LYS A 284 -2.88 10.44 14.15
C LYS A 284 -4.28 10.13 14.68
N ILE A 285 -5.31 10.34 13.87
CA ILE A 285 -6.69 9.99 14.23
C ILE A 285 -6.80 8.47 14.42
N CYS A 286 -6.30 7.69 13.47
CA CYS A 286 -6.29 6.23 13.54
C CYS A 286 -5.49 5.72 14.74
N LYS A 287 -4.30 6.27 14.96
CA LYS A 287 -3.46 5.95 16.12
C LYS A 287 -4.17 6.25 17.43
N SER A 288 -4.80 7.41 17.57
CA SER A 288 -5.54 7.81 18.76
C SER A 288 -6.69 6.85 19.05
N TYR A 289 -7.44 6.45 18.03
CA TYR A 289 -8.49 5.43 18.16
C TYR A 289 -7.93 4.09 18.67
N TYR A 290 -6.89 3.60 18.01
CA TYR A 290 -6.27 2.33 18.36
C TYR A 290 -5.67 2.33 19.77
N ASP A 291 -4.98 3.39 20.16
CA ASP A 291 -4.30 3.48 21.46
C ASP A 291 -5.27 3.39 22.65
N GLN A 292 -6.50 3.91 22.49
CA GLN A 292 -7.55 3.86 23.51
C GLN A 292 -8.27 2.51 23.60
N ALA A 293 -8.24 1.72 22.54
CA ALA A 293 -8.97 0.46 22.50
C ALA A 293 -8.38 -0.58 23.45
N ARG A 294 -9.23 -1.31 24.19
CA ARG A 294 -8.81 -2.43 25.04
C ARG A 294 -8.42 -3.64 24.20
N ASP A 295 -9.25 -3.98 23.22
CA ASP A 295 -8.98 -5.05 22.25
C ASP A 295 -8.37 -4.45 20.97
N LYS A 296 -7.06 -4.62 20.82
CA LYS A 296 -6.30 -4.10 19.69
C LYS A 296 -6.64 -4.78 18.36
N LYS A 297 -6.98 -6.08 18.39
CA LYS A 297 -7.36 -6.81 17.17
C LYS A 297 -8.73 -6.37 16.70
N GLN A 298 -9.70 -6.23 17.59
CA GLN A 298 -11.01 -5.73 17.25
C GLN A 298 -10.95 -4.28 16.74
N ALA A 299 -10.14 -3.43 17.36
CA ALA A 299 -9.94 -2.07 16.91
C ALA A 299 -9.37 -2.00 15.49
N LEU A 300 -8.37 -2.83 15.21
CA LEU A 300 -7.77 -2.91 13.89
C LEU A 300 -8.78 -3.43 12.84
N ALA A 301 -9.53 -4.46 13.17
CA ALA A 301 -10.57 -5.00 12.29
C ALA A 301 -11.67 -3.96 11.99
N TYR A 302 -12.11 -3.22 13.00
CA TYR A 302 -13.07 -2.12 12.81
C TYR A 302 -12.51 -1.02 11.92
N MET A 303 -11.29 -0.54 12.20
CA MET A 303 -10.65 0.51 11.40
C MET A 303 -10.56 0.14 9.93
N ILE A 304 -10.03 -1.04 9.62
CA ILE A 304 -9.86 -1.50 8.23
C ILE A 304 -11.21 -1.76 7.56
N GLY A 305 -12.18 -2.25 8.34
CA GLY A 305 -13.51 -2.62 7.86
C GLY A 305 -14.54 -1.50 7.82
N VAL A 306 -14.23 -0.30 8.31
CA VAL A 306 -15.20 0.82 8.32
C VAL A 306 -15.39 1.40 6.92
N ASN A 307 -16.67 1.60 6.56
CA ASN A 307 -17.03 2.38 5.37
C ASN A 307 -16.85 3.88 5.68
N LEU A 308 -15.84 4.52 5.11
CA LEU A 308 -15.49 5.91 5.37
C LEU A 308 -16.38 6.91 4.59
N THR A 309 -17.71 6.74 4.71
CA THR A 309 -18.61 7.80 4.25
C THR A 309 -18.32 9.11 4.99
N ASP A 310 -18.80 10.24 4.46
CA ASP A 310 -18.63 11.54 5.09
C ASP A 310 -19.19 11.57 6.53
N GLU A 311 -20.26 10.84 6.80
CA GLU A 311 -20.86 10.71 8.12
C GLU A 311 -20.04 9.78 9.04
N ASN A 312 -19.72 8.57 8.58
CA ASN A 312 -18.95 7.62 9.37
C ASN A 312 -17.54 8.15 9.67
N SER A 313 -16.97 8.96 8.79
CA SER A 313 -15.68 9.62 9.02
C SER A 313 -15.74 10.61 10.18
N LYS A 314 -16.85 11.36 10.33
CA LYS A 314 -17.09 12.24 11.48
C LYS A 314 -17.24 11.45 12.77
N GLU A 315 -18.00 10.35 12.73
CA GLU A 315 -18.15 9.45 13.88
C GLU A 315 -16.82 8.83 14.29
N PHE A 316 -16.02 8.36 13.31
CA PHE A 316 -14.70 7.80 13.57
C PHE A 316 -13.78 8.82 14.25
N LEU A 317 -13.78 10.09 13.79
CA LEU A 317 -13.05 11.18 14.43
C LEU A 317 -13.51 11.37 15.90
N LEU A 318 -14.81 11.36 16.16
CA LEU A 318 -15.35 11.48 17.52
C LEU A 318 -14.88 10.31 18.41
N PHE A 319 -14.96 9.08 17.92
CA PHE A 319 -14.53 7.89 18.67
C PHE A 319 -13.02 7.88 18.91
N SER A 320 -12.23 8.44 17.99
CA SER A 320 -10.79 8.56 18.16
C SER A 320 -10.37 9.49 19.29
N ARG A 321 -11.24 10.42 19.68
CA ARG A 321 -10.97 11.50 20.67
C ARG A 321 -9.71 12.32 20.33
N TYR A 322 -9.23 12.25 19.10
CA TYR A 322 -8.06 12.98 18.68
C TYR A 322 -8.31 14.50 18.73
N ASN A 323 -7.58 15.18 19.57
CA ASN A 323 -7.63 16.65 19.67
C ASN A 323 -6.32 17.17 20.30
N PRO A 324 -5.29 17.47 19.50
CA PRO A 324 -3.99 17.91 20.02
C PRO A 324 -4.05 19.28 20.72
N ALA A 325 -5.09 20.09 20.49
CA ALA A 325 -5.27 21.34 21.22
C ALA A 325 -5.56 21.13 22.73
N LYS A 326 -6.12 19.97 23.10
CA LYS A 326 -6.42 19.59 24.49
C LYS A 326 -5.33 18.77 25.15
N MET A 327 -4.35 18.24 24.39
CA MET A 327 -3.27 17.39 24.91
C MET A 327 -2.10 18.17 25.53
N GLY A 328 -2.16 19.50 25.59
CA GLY A 328 -1.10 20.38 26.10
C GLY A 328 -1.48 21.16 27.34
N GLY A 329 -1.97 20.50 28.36
CA GLY A 329 -2.28 21.07 29.67
C GLY A 329 -1.61 20.28 30.79
N VAL A 330 -0.30 20.02 30.67
CA VAL A 330 0.57 19.74 31.83
C VAL A 330 1.80 20.61 31.60
N GLU A 331 1.81 21.80 32.18
CA GLU A 331 3.00 22.59 32.41
C GLU A 331 3.84 21.92 33.50
#